data_5da1fe9299b93de0d7276b248fff7d90
#
_entry.id   5da1fe9299b93de0d7276b248fff7d90
#
_cell.length_a   1.000
_cell.length_b   1.000
_cell.length_c   1.000
_cell.angle_alpha   90.00
_cell.angle_beta   90.00
_cell.angle_gamma   90.00
#
_symmetry.space_group_name_H-M   'P 1'
#
loop_
_entity.id
_entity.type
_entity.pdbx_description
1 polymer ?
#
loop_
_entity_poly.entity_id
_entity_poly.type
_entity_poly.pdbx_seq_one_letter_code
_entity_poly.pdbx_strand_id
1 'polypeptide(L)'
;MPAPTRPLRIAVIGLTHPFRGGIAHYTTVLCRALEAKHTTQLFALKRQYPGMLFPGSTQLDNSDHPIEIDHQPCLDSLNPFSWFGTYRRIRDFQPDLLLISWWHPFLAPAFGSVARLCQRFARIPVCFLCHNALPHERSWIDNMLLSYAYNAAAAFIAHSQEDADNLQLFRPDADVRKNPHPAYDEFGAETAPTQAAAREELGLTGKRVLLFFGFIRPYKGLQYLLEAIEKLPTTDAYHLLVVGEFYEPPSDYPALAGLISENRLTLVDRYVANEEVPKYFSAADLLVAPYVTATQSGVIQIAYSFDVPVIATRVGGLPEVVDDGATGFLVSPRSSDALVTAIQDYYAADPATFLRGIETARHLYSWDRMVSTIEEVAEAAQSPSP
;
A
#
# COMPACT_ATOMS: atom_id res chain seq x y z
N MET A 1 8.72 24.17 11.95
CA MET A 1 8.73 24.74 10.59
C MET A 1 7.65 25.80 10.50
N PRO A 2 7.83 26.93 9.84
CA PRO A 2 6.73 27.86 9.63
C PRO A 2 5.65 27.18 8.77
N ALA A 3 4.40 27.30 9.17
CA ALA A 3 3.27 26.86 8.37
C ALA A 3 3.26 27.59 7.01
N PRO A 4 2.79 26.97 5.91
CA PRO A 4 2.69 27.65 4.63
C PRO A 4 1.87 28.94 4.80
N THR A 5 2.36 30.02 4.23
CA THR A 5 1.76 31.35 4.38
C THR A 5 0.35 31.46 3.75
N ARG A 6 -0.06 30.46 2.93
CA ARG A 6 -1.39 30.33 2.33
C ARG A 6 -1.72 28.86 2.06
N PRO A 7 -3.02 28.48 2.03
CA PRO A 7 -3.43 27.18 1.52
C PRO A 7 -2.97 26.99 0.07
N LEU A 8 -2.35 25.84 -0.22
CA LEU A 8 -1.94 25.46 -1.57
C LEU A 8 -3.15 24.97 -2.38
N ARG A 9 -3.03 25.05 -3.69
CA ARG A 9 -3.93 24.39 -4.64
C ARG A 9 -3.23 23.15 -5.20
N ILE A 10 -3.69 21.96 -4.86
CA ILE A 10 -3.03 20.70 -5.21
C ILE A 10 -3.93 19.90 -6.15
N ALA A 11 -3.46 19.66 -7.37
CA ALA A 11 -4.10 18.72 -8.28
C ALA A 11 -3.52 17.33 -8.03
N VAL A 12 -4.38 16.33 -7.89
CA VAL A 12 -3.96 14.93 -7.72
C VAL A 12 -4.46 14.11 -8.91
N ILE A 13 -3.59 13.31 -9.52
CA ILE A 13 -3.98 12.25 -10.46
C ILE A 13 -3.80 10.92 -9.75
N GLY A 14 -4.86 10.10 -9.72
CA GLY A 14 -4.78 8.79 -9.07
C GLY A 14 -6.02 7.92 -9.29
N LEU A 15 -6.03 6.82 -8.57
CA LEU A 15 -7.12 5.85 -8.54
C LEU A 15 -7.95 6.09 -7.27
N THR A 16 -9.27 6.01 -7.38
CA THR A 16 -10.19 6.08 -6.24
C THR A 16 -11.42 5.23 -6.53
N HIS A 17 -12.38 5.17 -5.63
CA HIS A 17 -13.67 4.55 -5.91
C HIS A 17 -14.23 4.99 -7.29
N PRO A 18 -14.80 4.09 -8.13
CA PRO A 18 -15.22 2.74 -7.79
C PRO A 18 -14.14 1.64 -7.94
N PHE A 19 -12.86 1.99 -8.11
CA PHE A 19 -11.80 1.00 -8.17
C PHE A 19 -11.42 0.51 -6.77
N ARG A 20 -11.10 -0.79 -6.67
CA ARG A 20 -10.70 -1.44 -5.43
C ARG A 20 -9.18 -1.46 -5.22
N GLY A 21 -8.77 -1.69 -3.98
CA GLY A 21 -7.39 -2.00 -3.59
C GLY A 21 -6.63 -0.84 -2.97
N GLY A 22 -5.45 -1.16 -2.43
CA GLY A 22 -4.69 -0.25 -1.58
C GLY A 22 -4.34 1.10 -2.21
N ILE A 23 -4.09 1.16 -3.53
CA ILE A 23 -3.79 2.43 -4.23
C ILE A 23 -5.01 3.35 -4.29
N ALA A 24 -6.21 2.78 -4.50
CA ALA A 24 -7.45 3.56 -4.52
C ALA A 24 -7.74 4.13 -3.11
N HIS A 25 -7.61 3.30 -2.08
CA HIS A 25 -7.74 3.74 -0.69
C HIS A 25 -6.70 4.80 -0.34
N TYR A 26 -5.43 4.55 -0.64
CA TYR A 26 -4.35 5.49 -0.38
C TYR A 26 -4.62 6.87 -1.01
N THR A 27 -4.97 6.91 -2.29
CA THR A 27 -5.23 8.18 -3.00
C THR A 27 -6.42 8.91 -2.40
N THR A 28 -7.48 8.19 -2.03
CA THR A 28 -8.67 8.76 -1.41
C THR A 28 -8.34 9.42 -0.07
N VAL A 29 -7.63 8.70 0.79
CA VAL A 29 -7.25 9.19 2.13
C VAL A 29 -6.24 10.32 2.05
N LEU A 30 -5.26 10.22 1.15
CA LEU A 30 -4.33 11.32 0.86
C LEU A 30 -5.07 12.61 0.50
N CYS A 31 -6.05 12.51 -0.40
CA CYS A 31 -6.83 13.68 -0.79
C CYS A 31 -7.62 14.26 0.39
N ARG A 32 -8.24 13.42 1.24
CA ARG A 32 -8.91 13.88 2.46
C ARG A 32 -7.95 14.60 3.42
N ALA A 33 -6.75 14.05 3.62
CA ALA A 33 -5.72 14.67 4.46
C ALA A 33 -5.25 16.03 3.90
N LEU A 34 -5.12 16.13 2.58
CA LEU A 34 -4.78 17.38 1.90
C LEU A 34 -5.91 18.41 1.99
N GLU A 35 -7.18 18.00 1.84
CA GLU A 35 -8.35 18.89 1.94
C GLU A 35 -8.50 19.53 3.31
N ALA A 36 -7.98 18.90 4.36
CA ALA A 36 -8.00 19.48 5.71
C ALA A 36 -7.18 20.78 5.82
N LYS A 37 -6.20 21.02 4.93
CA LYS A 37 -5.29 22.17 4.98
C LYS A 37 -5.24 22.95 3.65
N HIS A 38 -5.60 22.35 2.55
CA HIS A 38 -5.36 22.85 1.19
C HIS A 38 -6.63 22.77 0.32
N THR A 39 -6.61 23.43 -0.83
CA THR A 39 -7.62 23.25 -1.87
C THR A 39 -7.17 22.12 -2.79
N THR A 40 -7.80 20.97 -2.68
CA THR A 40 -7.42 19.76 -3.43
C THR A 40 -8.45 19.41 -4.48
N GLN A 41 -8.01 18.93 -5.65
CA GLN A 41 -8.89 18.37 -6.67
C GLN A 41 -8.31 17.06 -7.19
N LEU A 42 -9.08 15.97 -7.07
CA LEU A 42 -8.72 14.67 -7.62
C LEU A 42 -9.23 14.50 -9.05
N PHE A 43 -8.31 14.29 -9.99
CA PHE A 43 -8.55 13.95 -11.40
C PHE A 43 -8.37 12.44 -11.55
N ALA A 44 -9.46 11.69 -11.40
CA ALA A 44 -9.41 10.24 -11.29
C ALA A 44 -9.36 9.53 -12.65
N LEU A 45 -8.81 8.31 -12.64
CA LEU A 45 -8.90 7.43 -13.79
C LEU A 45 -10.35 6.98 -14.01
N LYS A 46 -10.78 6.99 -15.29
CA LYS A 46 -12.01 6.32 -15.75
C LYS A 46 -11.79 4.86 -16.06
N ARG A 47 -10.58 4.52 -16.50
CA ARG A 47 -10.14 3.19 -16.83
C ARG A 47 -8.67 3.05 -16.46
N GLN A 48 -8.37 2.03 -15.65
CA GLN A 48 -7.01 1.68 -15.25
C GLN A 48 -6.37 0.75 -16.29
N TYR A 49 -6.94 -0.44 -16.47
CA TYR A 49 -6.51 -1.45 -17.42
C TYR A 49 -7.65 -1.91 -18.30
N PRO A 50 -7.37 -2.42 -19.54
CA PRO A 50 -8.32 -3.24 -20.27
C PRO A 50 -8.75 -4.44 -19.42
N GLY A 51 -10.04 -4.80 -19.44
CA GLY A 51 -10.55 -5.89 -18.60
C GLY A 51 -9.81 -7.23 -18.81
N MET A 52 -9.33 -7.51 -20.03
CA MET A 52 -8.55 -8.72 -20.34
C MET A 52 -7.14 -8.76 -19.72
N LEU A 53 -6.61 -7.62 -19.29
CA LEU A 53 -5.27 -7.55 -18.66
C LEU A 53 -5.32 -7.53 -17.13
N PHE A 54 -6.52 -7.52 -16.56
CA PHE A 54 -6.67 -7.55 -15.12
C PHE A 54 -6.75 -9.00 -14.63
N PRO A 55 -5.85 -9.44 -13.76
CA PRO A 55 -5.75 -10.85 -13.34
C PRO A 55 -6.79 -11.27 -12.29
N GLY A 56 -7.47 -10.33 -11.63
CA GLY A 56 -8.49 -10.60 -10.62
C GLY A 56 -9.91 -10.71 -11.20
N SER A 57 -10.88 -11.05 -10.35
CA SER A 57 -12.29 -11.22 -10.72
C SER A 57 -12.95 -9.92 -11.18
N THR A 58 -12.64 -8.78 -10.55
CA THR A 58 -13.13 -7.44 -10.88
C THR A 58 -12.12 -6.37 -10.48
N GLN A 59 -12.16 -5.21 -11.16
CA GLN A 59 -11.40 -4.03 -10.76
C GLN A 59 -12.19 -3.12 -9.81
N LEU A 60 -13.47 -3.41 -9.59
CA LEU A 60 -14.39 -2.54 -8.85
C LEU A 60 -14.50 -2.98 -7.39
N ASP A 61 -14.65 -1.99 -6.51
CA ASP A 61 -14.99 -2.17 -5.12
C ASP A 61 -16.46 -2.57 -4.98
N ASN A 62 -16.73 -3.57 -4.18
CA ASN A 62 -18.06 -4.08 -3.87
C ASN A 62 -18.41 -3.90 -2.37
N SER A 63 -17.72 -3.02 -1.68
CA SER A 63 -18.01 -2.67 -0.30
C SER A 63 -19.35 -1.93 -0.19
N ASP A 64 -20.13 -2.23 0.84
CA ASP A 64 -21.39 -1.53 1.13
C ASP A 64 -21.12 -0.09 1.63
N HIS A 65 -19.94 0.12 2.23
CA HIS A 65 -19.46 1.40 2.73
C HIS A 65 -18.10 1.76 2.09
N PRO A 66 -18.08 2.16 0.80
CA PRO A 66 -16.84 2.48 0.12
C PRO A 66 -16.19 3.74 0.71
N ILE A 67 -14.86 3.78 0.68
CA ILE A 67 -14.11 4.98 1.03
C ILE A 67 -14.11 5.91 -0.17
N GLU A 68 -14.92 6.97 -0.11
CA GLU A 68 -15.16 7.89 -1.23
C GLU A 68 -14.62 9.30 -0.96
N ILE A 69 -14.35 10.02 -2.04
CA ILE A 69 -14.03 11.45 -2.05
C ILE A 69 -14.60 12.09 -3.32
N ASP A 70 -14.88 13.39 -3.28
CA ASP A 70 -15.27 14.11 -4.48
C ASP A 70 -14.12 14.12 -5.51
N HIS A 71 -14.43 13.75 -6.74
CA HIS A 71 -13.42 13.60 -7.78
C HIS A 71 -13.97 13.83 -9.18
N GLN A 72 -13.07 14.12 -10.13
CA GLN A 72 -13.41 14.24 -11.56
C GLN A 72 -12.91 12.99 -12.31
N PRO A 73 -13.76 12.01 -12.66
CA PRO A 73 -13.35 10.88 -13.48
C PRO A 73 -13.13 11.35 -14.92
N CYS A 74 -11.87 11.59 -15.32
CA CYS A 74 -11.55 12.20 -16.61
C CYS A 74 -10.44 11.50 -17.37
N LEU A 75 -9.51 10.79 -16.72
CA LEU A 75 -8.34 10.19 -17.36
C LEU A 75 -8.58 8.72 -17.73
N ASP A 76 -8.45 8.40 -19.00
CA ASP A 76 -8.46 7.03 -19.52
C ASP A 76 -7.04 6.64 -19.94
N SER A 77 -6.52 5.53 -19.41
CA SER A 77 -5.14 5.10 -19.63
C SER A 77 -4.77 4.87 -21.10
N LEU A 78 -5.75 4.59 -21.97
CA LEU A 78 -5.56 4.26 -23.39
C LEU A 78 -6.03 5.35 -24.36
N ASN A 79 -6.72 6.40 -23.89
CA ASN A 79 -7.32 7.40 -24.77
C ASN A 79 -6.55 8.74 -24.72
N PRO A 80 -5.72 9.08 -25.75
CA PRO A 80 -4.95 10.33 -25.77
C PRO A 80 -5.79 11.61 -25.72
N PHE A 81 -7.04 11.56 -26.24
CA PHE A 81 -7.93 12.72 -26.15
C PHE A 81 -8.32 13.02 -24.70
N SER A 82 -8.46 11.97 -23.86
CA SER A 82 -8.71 12.15 -22.43
C SER A 82 -7.51 12.78 -21.71
N TRP A 83 -6.26 12.48 -22.13
CA TRP A 83 -5.05 13.05 -21.55
C TRP A 83 -4.99 14.57 -21.74
N PHE A 84 -5.29 15.00 -22.97
CA PHE A 84 -5.38 16.43 -23.26
C PHE A 84 -6.56 17.10 -22.53
N GLY A 85 -7.71 16.41 -22.45
CA GLY A 85 -8.87 16.89 -21.69
C GLY A 85 -8.57 17.04 -20.20
N THR A 86 -7.84 16.08 -19.60
CA THR A 86 -7.38 16.13 -18.21
C THR A 86 -6.39 17.29 -17.99
N TYR A 87 -5.40 17.44 -18.88
CA TYR A 87 -4.49 18.59 -18.84
C TYR A 87 -5.25 19.93 -18.81
N ARG A 88 -6.28 20.12 -19.68
CA ARG A 88 -7.06 21.35 -19.69
C ARG A 88 -7.75 21.61 -18.35
N ARG A 89 -8.36 20.60 -17.76
CA ARG A 89 -9.02 20.68 -16.44
C ARG A 89 -8.03 21.06 -15.34
N ILE A 90 -6.86 20.41 -15.31
CA ILE A 90 -5.78 20.73 -14.36
C ILE A 90 -5.31 22.17 -14.55
N ARG A 91 -5.04 22.61 -15.79
CA ARG A 91 -4.66 24.01 -16.08
C ARG A 91 -5.70 25.00 -15.62
N ASP A 92 -6.98 24.71 -15.86
CA ASP A 92 -8.09 25.60 -15.49
C ASP A 92 -8.30 25.63 -13.94
N PHE A 93 -7.93 24.57 -13.24
CA PHE A 93 -7.85 24.54 -11.77
C PHE A 93 -6.68 25.39 -11.23
N GLN A 94 -5.65 25.69 -12.01
CA GLN A 94 -4.46 26.48 -11.62
C GLN A 94 -3.79 26.00 -10.34
N PRO A 95 -3.31 24.75 -10.28
CA PRO A 95 -2.67 24.22 -9.07
C PRO A 95 -1.26 24.77 -8.87
N ASP A 96 -0.83 24.87 -7.62
CA ASP A 96 0.55 25.12 -7.21
C ASP A 96 1.45 23.89 -7.43
N LEU A 97 0.86 22.67 -7.37
CA LEU A 97 1.53 21.39 -7.57
C LEU A 97 0.58 20.38 -8.23
N LEU A 98 1.08 19.61 -9.18
CA LEU A 98 0.45 18.40 -9.68
C LEU A 98 1.13 17.17 -9.03
N LEU A 99 0.38 16.44 -8.23
CA LEU A 99 0.80 15.17 -7.61
C LEU A 99 0.23 13.99 -8.41
N ILE A 100 1.10 13.07 -8.85
CA ILE A 100 0.70 11.88 -9.61
C ILE A 100 1.00 10.63 -8.80
N SER A 101 -0.06 9.90 -8.40
CA SER A 101 0.07 8.60 -7.74
C SER A 101 0.55 7.56 -8.77
N TRP A 102 1.77 7.05 -8.59
CA TRP A 102 2.45 6.17 -9.54
C TRP A 102 2.62 4.76 -9.00
N TRP A 103 2.29 3.73 -9.83
CA TRP A 103 2.46 2.34 -9.42
C TRP A 103 2.85 1.35 -10.52
N HIS A 104 2.72 1.72 -11.83
CA HIS A 104 2.99 0.77 -12.90
C HIS A 104 3.35 1.44 -14.23
N PRO A 105 4.41 0.96 -14.96
CA PRO A 105 4.88 1.55 -16.23
C PRO A 105 3.82 1.59 -17.34
N PHE A 106 2.82 0.71 -17.33
CA PHE A 106 1.69 0.74 -18.28
C PHE A 106 0.99 2.12 -18.33
N LEU A 107 1.01 2.86 -17.22
CA LEU A 107 0.38 4.19 -17.12
C LEU A 107 1.28 5.32 -17.63
N ALA A 108 2.54 5.02 -17.94
CA ALA A 108 3.51 6.04 -18.38
C ALA A 108 3.06 6.88 -19.58
N PRO A 109 2.42 6.32 -20.64
CA PRO A 109 1.95 7.14 -21.75
C PRO A 109 0.92 8.19 -21.30
N ALA A 110 -0.04 7.82 -20.46
CA ALA A 110 -1.09 8.72 -19.99
C ALA A 110 -0.54 9.74 -18.98
N PHE A 111 0.08 9.26 -17.91
CA PHE A 111 0.61 10.11 -16.83
C PHE A 111 1.75 11.01 -17.31
N GLY A 112 2.69 10.46 -18.08
CA GLY A 112 3.82 11.20 -18.65
C GLY A 112 3.38 12.27 -19.67
N SER A 113 2.33 12.00 -20.46
CA SER A 113 1.78 13.00 -21.39
C SER A 113 1.12 14.16 -20.65
N VAL A 114 0.26 13.88 -19.65
CA VAL A 114 -0.37 14.92 -18.83
C VAL A 114 0.70 15.72 -18.09
N ALA A 115 1.67 15.07 -17.47
CA ALA A 115 2.77 15.70 -16.74
C ALA A 115 3.56 16.67 -17.66
N ARG A 116 3.96 16.21 -18.87
CA ARG A 116 4.67 17.06 -19.85
C ARG A 116 3.85 18.27 -20.30
N LEU A 117 2.55 18.09 -20.56
CA LEU A 117 1.67 19.19 -20.93
C LEU A 117 1.57 20.23 -19.81
N CYS A 118 1.41 19.78 -18.56
CA CYS A 118 1.36 20.63 -17.38
C CYS A 118 2.67 21.39 -17.18
N GLN A 119 3.81 20.71 -17.24
CA GLN A 119 5.12 21.32 -17.08
C GLN A 119 5.43 22.30 -18.21
N ARG A 120 5.24 21.87 -19.48
CA ARG A 120 5.72 22.63 -20.66
C ARG A 120 4.86 23.85 -20.99
N PHE A 121 3.52 23.72 -20.86
CA PHE A 121 2.59 24.74 -21.33
C PHE A 121 1.89 25.52 -20.19
N ALA A 122 1.76 24.93 -19.01
CA ALA A 122 1.16 25.59 -17.86
C ALA A 122 2.17 25.96 -16.76
N ARG A 123 3.42 25.48 -16.86
CA ARG A 123 4.48 25.67 -15.86
C ARG A 123 4.09 25.18 -14.46
N ILE A 124 3.27 24.13 -14.40
CA ILE A 124 2.86 23.52 -13.15
C ILE A 124 3.94 22.50 -12.77
N PRO A 125 4.54 22.60 -11.56
CA PRO A 125 5.48 21.61 -11.07
C PRO A 125 4.78 20.24 -10.90
N VAL A 126 5.50 19.15 -11.21
CA VAL A 126 4.97 17.79 -11.16
C VAL A 126 5.78 16.97 -10.17
N CYS A 127 5.10 16.36 -9.20
CA CYS A 127 5.66 15.39 -8.29
C CYS A 127 5.02 14.01 -8.51
N PHE A 128 5.87 12.98 -8.63
CA PHE A 128 5.38 11.60 -8.63
C PHE A 128 5.47 11.00 -7.22
N LEU A 129 4.34 10.58 -6.69
CA LEU A 129 4.25 9.78 -5.47
C LEU A 129 4.32 8.30 -5.87
N CYS A 130 5.45 7.67 -5.61
CA CYS A 130 5.78 6.35 -6.11
C CYS A 130 5.44 5.25 -5.10
N HIS A 131 4.40 4.46 -5.40
CA HIS A 131 4.05 3.25 -4.64
C HIS A 131 4.97 2.08 -5.02
N ASN A 132 5.43 2.05 -6.27
CA ASN A 132 6.48 1.18 -6.78
C ASN A 132 7.32 2.03 -7.73
N ALA A 133 8.52 2.41 -7.32
CA ALA A 133 9.38 3.26 -8.15
C ALA A 133 9.77 2.57 -9.44
N LEU A 134 10.12 1.29 -9.35
CA LEU A 134 10.61 0.47 -10.45
C LEU A 134 9.95 -0.91 -10.42
N PRO A 135 9.63 -1.53 -11.56
CA PRO A 135 9.09 -2.89 -11.60
C PRO A 135 10.16 -3.90 -11.14
N HIS A 136 9.72 -4.97 -10.45
CA HIS A 136 10.60 -6.05 -9.96
C HIS A 136 11.32 -6.80 -11.09
N GLU A 137 10.66 -6.97 -12.24
CA GLU A 137 11.24 -7.56 -13.45
C GLU A 137 11.27 -6.47 -14.53
N ARG A 138 12.47 -5.92 -14.79
CA ARG A 138 12.63 -4.80 -15.74
C ARG A 138 12.91 -5.30 -17.15
N SER A 139 12.11 -4.86 -18.08
CA SER A 139 12.39 -4.93 -19.50
C SER A 139 12.98 -3.59 -20.01
N TRP A 140 13.56 -3.61 -21.20
CA TRP A 140 13.99 -2.37 -21.87
C TRP A 140 12.82 -1.42 -22.18
N ILE A 141 11.62 -2.00 -22.42
CA ILE A 141 10.38 -1.25 -22.64
C ILE A 141 9.99 -0.49 -21.37
N ASP A 142 10.08 -1.15 -20.20
CA ASP A 142 9.79 -0.47 -18.93
C ASP A 142 10.72 0.71 -18.69
N ASN A 143 12.01 0.56 -18.96
CA ASN A 143 12.97 1.66 -18.84
C ASN A 143 12.63 2.84 -19.77
N MET A 144 12.19 2.58 -20.99
CA MET A 144 11.74 3.63 -21.92
C MET A 144 10.47 4.32 -21.42
N LEU A 145 9.50 3.56 -20.91
CA LEU A 145 8.25 4.09 -20.36
C LEU A 145 8.49 4.90 -19.09
N LEU A 146 9.33 4.41 -18.18
CA LEU A 146 9.74 5.14 -16.98
C LEU A 146 10.44 6.45 -17.34
N SER A 147 11.42 6.42 -18.27
CA SER A 147 12.09 7.62 -18.75
C SER A 147 11.10 8.61 -19.34
N TYR A 148 10.12 8.09 -20.11
CA TYR A 148 9.08 8.96 -20.67
C TYR A 148 8.28 9.66 -19.58
N ALA A 149 7.84 8.98 -18.52
CA ALA A 149 7.05 9.60 -17.46
C ALA A 149 7.94 10.48 -16.55
N TYR A 150 9.03 9.93 -16.02
CA TYR A 150 9.84 10.54 -14.97
C TYR A 150 10.64 11.76 -15.41
N ASN A 151 10.96 11.90 -16.71
CA ASN A 151 11.59 13.12 -17.24
C ASN A 151 10.69 14.36 -17.17
N ALA A 152 9.40 14.21 -16.88
CA ALA A 152 8.50 15.32 -16.63
C ALA A 152 8.38 15.67 -15.13
N ALA A 153 9.03 14.91 -14.23
CA ALA A 153 8.99 15.18 -12.80
C ALA A 153 9.95 16.28 -12.39
N ALA A 154 9.51 17.17 -11.52
CA ALA A 154 10.37 18.09 -10.76
C ALA A 154 10.81 17.42 -9.45
N ALA A 155 9.96 16.56 -8.87
CA ALA A 155 10.23 15.87 -7.63
C ALA A 155 9.59 14.47 -7.59
N PHE A 156 10.07 13.65 -6.64
CA PHE A 156 9.52 12.33 -6.32
C PHE A 156 9.34 12.20 -4.82
N ILE A 157 8.31 11.44 -4.42
CA ILE A 157 8.14 10.96 -3.04
C ILE A 157 8.13 9.43 -3.12
N ALA A 158 9.01 8.80 -2.36
CA ALA A 158 9.13 7.34 -2.22
C ALA A 158 8.80 6.91 -0.80
N HIS A 159 8.33 5.65 -0.64
CA HIS A 159 7.95 5.14 0.67
C HIS A 159 9.05 4.32 1.35
N SER A 160 10.11 3.94 0.62
CA SER A 160 11.27 3.21 1.14
C SER A 160 12.58 3.88 0.73
N GLN A 161 13.66 3.57 1.44
CA GLN A 161 14.99 4.06 1.07
C GLN A 161 15.44 3.44 -0.26
N GLU A 162 15.16 2.15 -0.47
CA GLU A 162 15.49 1.47 -1.72
C GLU A 162 14.84 2.15 -2.93
N ASP A 163 13.54 2.51 -2.84
CA ASP A 163 12.86 3.24 -3.91
C ASP A 163 13.42 4.65 -4.10
N ALA A 164 13.76 5.36 -3.01
CA ALA A 164 14.35 6.68 -3.08
C ALA A 164 15.72 6.64 -3.77
N ASP A 165 16.57 5.68 -3.41
CA ASP A 165 17.89 5.48 -4.02
C ASP A 165 17.77 5.12 -5.51
N ASN A 166 16.83 4.23 -5.86
CA ASN A 166 16.52 3.87 -7.23
C ASN A 166 16.06 5.06 -8.07
N LEU A 167 15.19 5.91 -7.53
CA LEU A 167 14.74 7.14 -8.20
C LEU A 167 15.87 8.14 -8.37
N GLN A 168 16.73 8.31 -7.36
CA GLN A 168 17.89 9.20 -7.41
C GLN A 168 18.91 8.72 -8.45
N LEU A 169 19.12 7.40 -8.59
CA LEU A 169 19.97 6.84 -9.65
C LEU A 169 19.35 7.05 -11.05
N PHE A 170 18.02 6.97 -11.15
CA PHE A 170 17.31 7.15 -12.40
C PHE A 170 17.23 8.63 -12.82
N ARG A 171 17.06 9.55 -11.86
CA ARG A 171 16.97 11.01 -12.02
C ARG A 171 17.85 11.71 -10.99
N PRO A 172 19.19 11.79 -11.25
CA PRO A 172 20.15 12.38 -10.31
C PRO A 172 19.93 13.86 -10.00
N ASP A 173 19.24 14.57 -10.87
CA ASP A 173 18.93 16.00 -10.80
C ASP A 173 17.57 16.31 -10.15
N ALA A 174 16.76 15.29 -9.81
CA ALA A 174 15.44 15.50 -9.23
C ALA A 174 15.51 15.60 -7.69
N ASP A 175 14.57 16.34 -7.10
CA ASP A 175 14.30 16.30 -5.65
C ASP A 175 13.61 14.98 -5.31
N VAL A 176 14.29 14.07 -4.62
CA VAL A 176 13.75 12.79 -4.18
C VAL A 176 13.60 12.79 -2.67
N ARG A 177 12.37 12.66 -2.19
CA ARG A 177 12.06 12.64 -0.76
C ARG A 177 11.53 11.28 -0.33
N LYS A 178 11.92 10.87 0.87
CA LYS A 178 11.38 9.68 1.50
C LYS A 178 10.32 10.06 2.54
N ASN A 179 9.14 9.47 2.40
CA ASN A 179 8.12 9.48 3.43
C ASN A 179 7.56 8.06 3.60
N PRO A 180 7.66 7.44 4.79
CA PRO A 180 7.06 6.13 5.03
C PRO A 180 5.59 6.10 4.64
N HIS A 181 5.10 4.93 4.26
CA HIS A 181 3.69 4.75 3.92
C HIS A 181 2.82 5.07 5.13
N PRO A 182 1.86 6.01 5.06
CA PRO A 182 0.99 6.33 6.20
C PRO A 182 0.11 5.15 6.63
N ALA A 183 -0.34 5.18 7.88
CA ALA A 183 -1.27 4.21 8.44
C ALA A 183 -2.66 4.30 7.80
N TYR A 184 -3.44 3.22 7.91
CA TYR A 184 -4.81 3.12 7.41
C TYR A 184 -5.81 3.14 8.56
N ASP A 185 -6.12 4.33 9.08
CA ASP A 185 -7.10 4.48 10.16
C ASP A 185 -8.56 4.36 9.68
N GLU A 186 -8.77 4.38 8.36
CA GLU A 186 -10.10 4.40 7.72
C GLU A 186 -10.85 3.06 7.82
N PHE A 187 -10.14 1.98 8.14
CA PHE A 187 -10.80 0.69 8.36
C PHE A 187 -11.51 0.58 9.72
N GLY A 188 -11.59 1.69 10.48
CA GLY A 188 -12.43 1.78 11.67
C GLY A 188 -11.91 0.95 12.85
N ALA A 189 -10.62 0.97 13.12
CA ALA A 189 -10.02 0.26 14.25
C ALA A 189 -10.68 0.62 15.59
N GLU A 190 -11.11 1.86 15.77
CA GLU A 190 -11.80 2.33 16.99
C GLU A 190 -13.18 1.69 17.19
N THR A 191 -13.88 1.30 16.12
CA THR A 191 -15.21 0.69 16.15
C THR A 191 -15.16 -0.83 15.87
N ALA A 192 -13.97 -1.39 15.78
CA ALA A 192 -13.74 -2.79 15.50
C ALA A 192 -14.32 -3.70 16.61
N PRO A 193 -14.74 -4.92 16.27
CA PRO A 193 -15.14 -5.90 17.28
C PRO A 193 -13.97 -6.22 18.21
N THR A 194 -14.28 -6.58 19.45
CA THR A 194 -13.24 -7.11 20.36
C THR A 194 -12.65 -8.40 19.78
N GLN A 195 -11.40 -8.73 20.14
CA GLN A 195 -10.77 -9.97 19.70
C GLN A 195 -11.61 -11.20 20.03
N ALA A 196 -12.22 -11.24 21.21
CA ALA A 196 -13.09 -12.33 21.62
C ALA A 196 -14.33 -12.48 20.71
N ALA A 197 -15.01 -11.37 20.40
CA ALA A 197 -16.18 -11.36 19.51
C ALA A 197 -15.81 -11.76 18.08
N ALA A 198 -14.70 -11.24 17.55
CA ALA A 198 -14.22 -11.59 16.22
C ALA A 198 -13.86 -13.08 16.11
N ARG A 199 -13.22 -13.64 17.13
CA ARG A 199 -12.89 -15.09 17.19
C ARG A 199 -14.11 -15.97 17.36
N GLU A 200 -15.11 -15.56 18.12
CA GLU A 200 -16.36 -16.28 18.24
C GLU A 200 -17.08 -16.35 16.89
N GLU A 201 -17.20 -15.20 16.18
CA GLU A 201 -17.81 -15.14 14.84
C GLU A 201 -17.08 -16.02 13.82
N LEU A 202 -15.75 -16.09 13.88
CA LEU A 202 -14.93 -16.87 12.97
C LEU A 202 -14.73 -18.34 13.40
N GLY A 203 -15.25 -18.76 14.57
CA GLY A 203 -15.04 -20.10 15.12
C GLY A 203 -13.61 -20.38 15.58
N LEU A 204 -12.87 -19.35 15.98
CA LEU A 204 -11.45 -19.40 16.34
C LEU A 204 -11.19 -19.21 17.85
N THR A 205 -12.21 -19.34 18.69
CA THR A 205 -12.08 -19.23 20.14
C THR A 205 -11.04 -20.23 20.68
N GLY A 206 -10.12 -19.74 21.51
CA GLY A 206 -9.04 -20.55 22.09
C GLY A 206 -7.89 -20.91 21.14
N LYS A 207 -7.88 -20.36 19.91
CA LYS A 207 -6.79 -20.54 18.95
C LYS A 207 -5.72 -19.44 19.07
N ARG A 208 -4.48 -19.77 18.66
CA ARG A 208 -3.41 -18.85 18.36
C ARG A 208 -3.51 -18.45 16.89
N VAL A 209 -4.05 -17.25 16.62
CA VAL A 209 -4.48 -16.86 15.27
C VAL A 209 -3.38 -16.09 14.57
N LEU A 210 -2.84 -16.68 13.50
CA LEU A 210 -1.90 -16.06 12.57
C LEU A 210 -2.67 -15.59 11.34
N LEU A 211 -2.51 -14.32 10.93
CA LEU A 211 -3.20 -13.75 9.78
C LEU A 211 -2.24 -13.60 8.59
N PHE A 212 -2.65 -14.07 7.42
CA PHE A 212 -2.11 -13.68 6.12
C PHE A 212 -3.20 -12.93 5.37
N PHE A 213 -2.92 -11.70 4.90
CA PHE A 213 -3.95 -10.83 4.33
C PHE A 213 -3.57 -10.21 2.97
N GLY A 214 -4.58 -10.01 2.12
CA GLY A 214 -4.52 -9.31 0.83
C GLY A 214 -4.33 -10.25 -0.35
N PHE A 215 -4.22 -9.71 -1.57
CA PHE A 215 -4.11 -10.51 -2.80
C PHE A 215 -3.03 -11.58 -2.69
N ILE A 216 -3.39 -12.83 -3.01
CA ILE A 216 -2.47 -13.97 -2.92
C ILE A 216 -1.74 -14.09 -4.24
N ARG A 217 -0.41 -13.85 -4.18
CA ARG A 217 0.52 -13.88 -5.29
C ARG A 217 1.82 -14.57 -4.87
N PRO A 218 2.61 -15.16 -5.79
CA PRO A 218 3.85 -15.90 -5.45
C PRO A 218 4.83 -15.08 -4.64
N TYR A 219 5.03 -13.81 -4.99
CA TYR A 219 5.97 -12.96 -4.30
C TYR A 219 5.62 -12.70 -2.84
N LYS A 220 4.35 -12.92 -2.43
CA LYS A 220 3.92 -12.80 -1.03
C LYS A 220 4.27 -14.01 -0.17
N GLY A 221 4.76 -15.11 -0.77
CA GLY A 221 5.40 -16.20 -0.07
C GLY A 221 4.49 -17.07 0.80
N LEU A 222 3.17 -17.13 0.50
CA LEU A 222 2.21 -17.94 1.28
C LEU A 222 2.68 -19.39 1.43
N GLN A 223 3.33 -19.98 0.40
CA GLN A 223 3.84 -21.34 0.45
C GLN A 223 4.79 -21.59 1.65
N TYR A 224 5.67 -20.62 1.96
CA TYR A 224 6.61 -20.75 3.10
C TYR A 224 5.90 -20.69 4.45
N LEU A 225 4.80 -19.92 4.52
CA LEU A 225 3.96 -19.86 5.73
C LEU A 225 3.18 -21.16 5.92
N LEU A 226 2.62 -21.72 4.85
CA LEU A 226 1.94 -23.02 4.90
C LEU A 226 2.88 -24.11 5.40
N GLU A 227 4.09 -24.21 4.85
CA GLU A 227 5.15 -25.13 5.33
C GLU A 227 5.52 -24.88 6.80
N ALA A 228 5.54 -23.62 7.25
CA ALA A 228 5.80 -23.30 8.65
C ALA A 228 4.69 -23.82 9.56
N ILE A 229 3.41 -23.63 9.14
CA ILE A 229 2.26 -24.16 9.91
C ILE A 229 2.30 -25.68 10.02
N GLU A 230 2.68 -26.42 8.97
CA GLU A 230 2.84 -27.87 9.02
C GLU A 230 3.90 -28.29 10.05
N LYS A 231 4.99 -27.53 10.20
CA LYS A 231 6.07 -27.80 11.15
C LYS A 231 5.74 -27.43 12.61
N LEU A 232 4.79 -26.51 12.83
CA LEU A 232 4.41 -26.11 14.18
C LEU A 232 3.66 -27.23 14.92
N PRO A 233 3.87 -27.37 16.25
CA PRO A 233 3.21 -28.41 17.05
C PRO A 233 1.69 -28.33 16.94
N THR A 234 1.05 -29.48 16.71
CA THR A 234 -0.42 -29.57 16.64
C THR A 234 -1.10 -29.37 18.00
N THR A 235 -0.32 -29.52 19.09
CA THR A 235 -0.79 -29.36 20.48
C THR A 235 -1.01 -27.90 20.87
N ASP A 236 -0.38 -26.94 20.16
CA ASP A 236 -0.35 -25.53 20.57
C ASP A 236 -1.48 -24.67 20.00
N ALA A 237 -2.47 -25.32 19.37
CA ALA A 237 -3.68 -24.69 18.82
C ALA A 237 -3.40 -23.55 17.80
N TYR A 238 -2.25 -23.58 17.10
CA TYR A 238 -1.99 -22.63 16.01
C TYR A 238 -3.02 -22.75 14.89
N HIS A 239 -3.53 -21.60 14.44
CA HIS A 239 -4.49 -21.54 13.36
C HIS A 239 -4.13 -20.42 12.38
N LEU A 240 -3.98 -20.75 11.11
CA LEU A 240 -3.72 -19.79 10.04
C LEU A 240 -5.04 -19.31 9.44
N LEU A 241 -5.25 -18.01 9.47
CA LEU A 241 -6.35 -17.33 8.77
C LEU A 241 -5.79 -16.71 7.49
N VAL A 242 -6.10 -17.27 6.33
CA VAL A 242 -5.71 -16.77 5.01
C VAL A 242 -6.89 -16.02 4.42
N VAL A 243 -6.71 -14.72 4.20
CA VAL A 243 -7.78 -13.81 3.74
C VAL A 243 -7.31 -13.03 2.53
N GLY A 244 -7.95 -13.28 1.39
CA GLY A 244 -7.68 -12.55 0.15
C GLY A 244 -7.92 -13.38 -1.10
N GLU A 245 -8.01 -12.69 -2.23
CA GLU A 245 -8.28 -13.31 -3.53
C GLU A 245 -7.00 -13.89 -4.14
N PHE A 246 -7.09 -15.13 -4.59
CA PHE A 246 -6.02 -15.77 -5.35
C PHE A 246 -5.93 -15.20 -6.76
N TYR A 247 -4.71 -14.88 -7.19
CA TYR A 247 -4.39 -14.52 -8.57
C TYR A 247 -3.77 -15.68 -9.35
N GLU A 248 -3.46 -16.77 -8.67
CA GLU A 248 -3.03 -18.05 -9.19
C GLU A 248 -3.92 -19.14 -8.62
N PRO A 249 -4.05 -20.30 -9.29
CA PRO A 249 -4.92 -21.37 -8.80
C PRO A 249 -4.53 -21.82 -7.38
N PRO A 250 -5.48 -22.00 -6.45
CA PRO A 250 -5.21 -22.55 -5.12
C PRO A 250 -4.52 -23.92 -5.16
N SER A 251 -4.64 -24.67 -6.27
CA SER A 251 -3.94 -25.94 -6.50
C SER A 251 -2.42 -25.83 -6.50
N ASP A 252 -1.88 -24.62 -6.69
CA ASP A 252 -0.43 -24.38 -6.64
C ASP A 252 0.11 -24.35 -5.21
N TYR A 253 -0.78 -24.47 -4.22
CA TYR A 253 -0.50 -24.49 -2.79
C TYR A 253 -0.94 -25.82 -2.16
N PRO A 254 -0.19 -26.92 -2.33
CA PRO A 254 -0.64 -28.28 -1.98
C PRO A 254 -0.96 -28.48 -0.49
N ALA A 255 -0.32 -27.75 0.42
CA ALA A 255 -0.57 -27.85 1.86
C ALA A 255 -1.93 -27.28 2.29
N LEU A 256 -2.58 -26.44 1.46
CA LEU A 256 -3.86 -25.80 1.81
C LEU A 256 -4.94 -26.82 2.20
N ALA A 257 -5.18 -27.82 1.34
CA ALA A 257 -6.25 -28.81 1.57
C ALA A 257 -6.02 -29.63 2.85
N GLY A 258 -4.77 -30.01 3.11
CA GLY A 258 -4.39 -30.73 4.34
C GLY A 258 -4.67 -29.92 5.59
N LEU A 259 -4.17 -28.70 5.65
CA LEU A 259 -4.34 -27.81 6.80
C LEU A 259 -5.81 -27.43 7.07
N ILE A 260 -6.61 -27.27 6.00
CA ILE A 260 -8.05 -27.05 6.13
C ILE A 260 -8.73 -28.29 6.76
N SER A 261 -8.42 -29.50 6.26
CA SER A 261 -9.01 -30.75 6.76
C SER A 261 -8.63 -31.02 8.22
N GLU A 262 -7.45 -30.58 8.65
CA GLU A 262 -6.97 -30.68 10.04
C GLU A 262 -7.52 -29.57 10.95
N ASN A 263 -8.36 -28.66 10.45
CA ASN A 263 -8.86 -27.50 11.17
C ASN A 263 -7.72 -26.61 11.74
N ARG A 264 -6.64 -26.46 10.94
CA ARG A 264 -5.48 -25.59 11.24
C ARG A 264 -5.40 -24.37 10.32
N LEU A 265 -6.29 -24.30 9.33
CA LEU A 265 -6.38 -23.18 8.39
C LEU A 265 -7.84 -22.87 8.05
N THR A 266 -8.17 -21.57 8.07
CA THR A 266 -9.39 -21.02 7.49
C THR A 266 -9.03 -20.21 6.26
N LEU A 267 -9.66 -20.50 5.11
CA LEU A 267 -9.45 -19.80 3.86
C LEU A 267 -10.66 -18.93 3.51
N VAL A 268 -10.41 -17.65 3.26
CA VAL A 268 -11.37 -16.69 2.72
C VAL A 268 -10.86 -16.24 1.34
N ASP A 269 -11.17 -17.04 0.30
CA ASP A 269 -10.70 -16.80 -1.08
C ASP A 269 -11.64 -15.82 -1.81
N ARG A 270 -11.50 -14.56 -1.50
CA ARG A 270 -12.18 -13.44 -2.18
C ARG A 270 -11.56 -12.11 -1.80
N TYR A 271 -11.87 -11.08 -2.58
CA TYR A 271 -11.66 -9.71 -2.13
C TYR A 271 -12.59 -9.42 -0.94
N VAL A 272 -12.02 -8.90 0.14
CA VAL A 272 -12.74 -8.57 1.36
C VAL A 272 -13.20 -7.12 1.32
N ALA A 273 -14.49 -6.89 1.56
CA ALA A 273 -15.07 -5.56 1.65
C ALA A 273 -14.50 -4.78 2.85
N ASN A 274 -14.47 -3.45 2.75
CA ASN A 274 -13.82 -2.59 3.74
C ASN A 274 -14.38 -2.80 5.17
N GLU A 275 -15.69 -2.97 5.28
CA GLU A 275 -16.42 -3.20 6.53
C GLU A 275 -16.11 -4.55 7.19
N GLU A 276 -15.54 -5.50 6.46
CA GLU A 276 -15.16 -6.81 6.99
C GLU A 276 -13.71 -6.86 7.48
N VAL A 277 -12.85 -5.94 7.02
CA VAL A 277 -11.43 -5.89 7.38
C VAL A 277 -11.21 -5.90 8.89
N PRO A 278 -11.94 -5.09 9.69
CA PRO A 278 -11.78 -5.07 11.15
C PRO A 278 -11.92 -6.43 11.81
N LYS A 279 -12.85 -7.25 11.36
CA LYS A 279 -13.09 -8.60 11.92
C LYS A 279 -11.85 -9.49 11.86
N TYR A 280 -11.17 -9.51 10.72
CA TYR A 280 -10.01 -10.38 10.52
C TYR A 280 -8.78 -9.91 11.30
N PHE A 281 -8.53 -8.59 11.31
CA PHE A 281 -7.42 -8.05 12.09
C PHE A 281 -7.65 -8.11 13.58
N SER A 282 -8.88 -7.87 14.06
CA SER A 282 -9.21 -8.02 15.48
C SER A 282 -9.09 -9.47 15.97
N ALA A 283 -9.36 -10.46 15.12
CA ALA A 283 -9.23 -11.88 15.50
C ALA A 283 -7.75 -12.31 15.61
N ALA A 284 -6.82 -11.63 14.92
CA ALA A 284 -5.43 -12.02 14.82
C ALA A 284 -4.64 -11.73 16.11
N ASP A 285 -3.66 -12.61 16.42
CA ASP A 285 -2.58 -12.30 17.35
C ASP A 285 -1.39 -11.66 16.61
N LEU A 286 -1.19 -12.05 15.35
CA LEU A 286 0.01 -11.77 14.60
C LEU A 286 -0.29 -11.74 13.10
N LEU A 287 0.16 -10.69 12.40
CA LEU A 287 0.23 -10.69 10.94
C LEU A 287 1.53 -11.35 10.48
N VAL A 288 1.46 -12.25 9.49
CA VAL A 288 2.66 -12.82 8.86
C VAL A 288 2.72 -12.37 7.40
N ALA A 289 3.79 -11.63 7.07
CA ALA A 289 4.10 -11.12 5.74
C ALA A 289 5.39 -11.76 5.20
N PRO A 290 5.35 -13.04 4.73
CA PRO A 290 6.53 -13.84 4.39
C PRO A 290 7.02 -13.54 2.96
N TYR A 291 7.03 -12.28 2.57
CA TYR A 291 7.26 -11.85 1.20
C TYR A 291 8.63 -12.28 0.68
N VAL A 292 8.67 -12.69 -0.58
CA VAL A 292 9.91 -13.03 -1.30
C VAL A 292 10.57 -11.77 -1.85
N THR A 293 9.77 -10.81 -2.28
CA THR A 293 10.17 -9.47 -2.69
C THR A 293 9.09 -8.47 -2.28
N ALA A 294 9.48 -7.26 -1.94
CA ALA A 294 8.54 -6.17 -1.67
C ALA A 294 9.25 -4.82 -1.81
N THR A 295 8.54 -3.79 -2.21
CA THR A 295 8.98 -2.41 -2.03
C THR A 295 8.48 -1.88 -0.70
N GLN A 296 7.23 -2.17 -0.37
CA GLN A 296 6.56 -1.82 0.87
C GLN A 296 5.31 -2.69 1.08
N SER A 297 4.61 -2.53 2.22
CA SER A 297 3.36 -3.24 2.48
C SER A 297 2.34 -2.38 3.24
N GLY A 298 1.27 -1.96 2.55
CA GLY A 298 0.13 -1.32 3.20
C GLY A 298 -0.58 -2.21 4.22
N VAL A 299 -0.48 -3.55 4.05
CA VAL A 299 -1.08 -4.52 4.99
C VAL A 299 -0.42 -4.44 6.38
N ILE A 300 0.88 -4.15 6.45
CA ILE A 300 1.57 -3.92 7.73
C ILE A 300 1.02 -2.67 8.42
N GLN A 301 0.72 -1.63 7.66
CA GLN A 301 0.13 -0.40 8.20
C GLN A 301 -1.29 -0.64 8.73
N ILE A 302 -2.08 -1.48 8.04
CA ILE A 302 -3.38 -1.92 8.56
C ILE A 302 -3.19 -2.69 9.87
N ALA A 303 -2.25 -3.63 9.94
CA ALA A 303 -1.98 -4.39 11.16
C ALA A 303 -1.67 -3.47 12.36
N TYR A 304 -0.82 -2.47 12.15
CA TYR A 304 -0.48 -1.50 13.20
C TYR A 304 -1.67 -0.64 13.63
N SER A 305 -2.62 -0.32 12.72
CA SER A 305 -3.86 0.38 13.12
C SER A 305 -4.73 -0.45 14.07
N PHE A 306 -4.60 -1.79 14.01
CA PHE A 306 -5.30 -2.73 14.91
C PHE A 306 -4.43 -3.28 16.05
N ASP A 307 -3.30 -2.68 16.36
CA ASP A 307 -2.35 -3.14 17.38
C ASP A 307 -1.83 -4.58 17.15
N VAL A 308 -1.81 -5.05 15.90
CA VAL A 308 -1.36 -6.40 15.56
C VAL A 308 0.12 -6.39 15.21
N PRO A 309 0.99 -7.09 15.98
CA PRO A 309 2.40 -7.26 15.64
C PRO A 309 2.63 -8.01 14.33
N VAL A 310 3.82 -7.89 13.77
CA VAL A 310 4.09 -8.38 12.42
C VAL A 310 5.34 -9.25 12.39
N ILE A 311 5.25 -10.47 11.81
CA ILE A 311 6.44 -11.15 11.31
C ILE A 311 6.57 -10.83 9.81
N ALA A 312 7.69 -10.22 9.43
CA ALA A 312 7.99 -9.90 8.03
C ALA A 312 9.36 -10.43 7.62
N THR A 313 9.56 -10.59 6.32
CA THR A 313 10.85 -10.96 5.77
C THR A 313 11.74 -9.73 5.56
N ARG A 314 13.07 -9.93 5.61
CA ARG A 314 14.07 -8.87 5.34
C ARG A 314 14.21 -8.63 3.84
N VAL A 315 13.17 -8.05 3.22
CA VAL A 315 13.15 -7.71 1.79
C VAL A 315 12.63 -6.29 1.58
N GLY A 316 13.22 -5.55 0.63
CA GLY A 316 12.81 -4.20 0.26
C GLY A 316 12.69 -3.26 1.46
N GLY A 317 11.60 -2.50 1.50
CA GLY A 317 11.32 -1.55 2.58
C GLY A 317 10.71 -2.15 3.86
N LEU A 318 10.47 -3.47 3.93
CA LEU A 318 9.85 -4.08 5.13
C LEU A 318 10.70 -3.90 6.40
N PRO A 319 12.07 -4.01 6.36
CA PRO A 319 12.91 -3.73 7.51
C PRO A 319 12.90 -2.26 7.99
N GLU A 320 12.37 -1.34 7.19
CA GLU A 320 12.23 0.06 7.60
C GLU A 320 10.94 0.30 8.40
N VAL A 321 10.01 -0.66 8.34
CA VAL A 321 8.68 -0.55 8.97
C VAL A 321 8.57 -1.45 10.19
N VAL A 322 9.13 -2.67 10.13
CA VAL A 322 9.11 -3.61 11.25
C VAL A 322 10.40 -3.45 12.05
N ASP A 323 10.25 -3.03 13.29
CA ASP A 323 11.35 -2.95 14.26
C ASP A 323 11.47 -4.30 14.99
N ASP A 324 12.60 -4.99 14.72
CA ASP A 324 12.87 -6.37 15.14
C ASP A 324 12.92 -6.48 16.67
N GLY A 325 12.01 -7.23 17.27
CA GLY A 325 11.84 -7.38 18.71
C GLY A 325 10.98 -6.29 19.37
N ALA A 326 10.58 -5.22 18.65
CA ALA A 326 9.78 -4.14 19.19
C ALA A 326 8.36 -4.06 18.58
N THR A 327 8.21 -4.15 17.26
CA THR A 327 6.91 -4.18 16.60
C THR A 327 6.56 -5.54 16.01
N GLY A 328 7.48 -6.49 16.12
CA GLY A 328 7.38 -7.84 15.59
C GLY A 328 8.75 -8.45 15.34
N PHE A 329 8.87 -9.31 14.34
CA PHE A 329 10.14 -9.96 14.00
C PHE A 329 10.45 -9.87 12.51
N LEU A 330 11.75 -9.80 12.19
CA LEU A 330 12.28 -9.82 10.84
C LEU A 330 13.02 -11.12 10.57
N VAL A 331 12.59 -11.88 9.57
CA VAL A 331 13.13 -13.19 9.22
C VAL A 331 13.75 -13.21 7.81
N SER A 332 14.56 -14.21 7.52
CA SER A 332 15.08 -14.45 6.17
C SER A 332 13.94 -14.86 5.23
N PRO A 333 13.89 -14.34 3.98
CA PRO A 333 12.90 -14.76 3.01
C PRO A 333 13.11 -16.22 2.59
N ARG A 334 12.05 -16.87 2.10
CA ARG A 334 12.06 -18.26 1.61
C ARG A 334 12.50 -19.28 2.67
N SER A 335 12.22 -19.03 3.94
CA SER A 335 12.60 -19.92 5.05
C SER A 335 11.40 -20.17 5.97
N SER A 336 10.78 -21.34 5.81
CA SER A 336 9.72 -21.81 6.72
C SER A 336 10.25 -22.05 8.14
N ASP A 337 11.52 -22.48 8.31
CA ASP A 337 12.12 -22.67 9.63
C ASP A 337 12.31 -21.35 10.38
N ALA A 338 12.72 -20.27 9.69
CA ALA A 338 12.83 -18.95 10.29
C ALA A 338 11.46 -18.41 10.72
N LEU A 339 10.39 -18.68 9.94
CA LEU A 339 9.03 -18.35 10.31
C LEU A 339 8.57 -19.12 11.55
N VAL A 340 8.85 -20.44 11.62
CA VAL A 340 8.54 -21.25 12.81
C VAL A 340 9.18 -20.66 14.06
N THR A 341 10.48 -20.38 14.01
CA THR A 341 11.22 -19.80 15.13
C THR A 341 10.59 -18.46 15.56
N ALA A 342 10.38 -17.54 14.63
CA ALA A 342 9.81 -16.24 14.95
C ALA A 342 8.37 -16.31 15.51
N ILE A 343 7.55 -17.24 15.02
CA ILE A 343 6.21 -17.49 15.57
C ILE A 343 6.31 -17.99 17.02
N GLN A 344 7.21 -18.93 17.30
CA GLN A 344 7.40 -19.46 18.66
C GLN A 344 7.94 -18.38 19.60
N ASP A 345 8.93 -17.58 19.15
CA ASP A 345 9.50 -16.47 19.91
C ASP A 345 8.45 -15.40 20.23
N TYR A 346 7.54 -15.11 19.29
CA TYR A 346 6.44 -14.19 19.53
C TYR A 346 5.54 -14.66 20.68
N TYR A 347 5.13 -15.94 20.68
CA TYR A 347 4.27 -16.48 21.75
C TYR A 347 5.01 -16.73 23.06
N ALA A 348 6.33 -16.70 23.08
CA ALA A 348 7.14 -16.76 24.29
C ALA A 348 7.45 -15.36 24.88
N ALA A 349 7.30 -14.30 24.07
CA ALA A 349 7.57 -12.92 24.48
C ALA A 349 6.40 -12.29 25.26
N ASP A 350 6.68 -11.16 25.93
CA ASP A 350 5.63 -10.32 26.54
C ASP A 350 4.89 -9.51 25.46
N PRO A 351 3.59 -9.73 25.24
CA PRO A 351 2.81 -8.99 24.23
C PRO A 351 2.87 -7.46 24.43
N ALA A 352 2.98 -6.98 25.67
CA ALA A 352 3.05 -5.55 25.96
C ALA A 352 4.28 -4.86 25.32
N THR A 353 5.34 -5.61 25.02
CA THR A 353 6.50 -5.07 24.32
C THR A 353 6.14 -4.63 22.90
N PHE A 354 5.41 -5.47 22.16
CA PHE A 354 5.02 -5.17 20.79
C PHE A 354 3.99 -4.04 20.73
N LEU A 355 3.02 -4.01 21.66
CA LEU A 355 2.02 -2.94 21.71
C LEU A 355 2.68 -1.58 21.93
N ARG A 356 3.63 -1.46 22.88
CA ARG A 356 4.39 -0.22 23.10
C ARG A 356 5.22 0.18 21.88
N GLY A 357 5.82 -0.80 21.21
CA GLY A 357 6.60 -0.56 19.98
C GLY A 357 5.71 0.00 18.85
N ILE A 358 4.54 -0.61 18.62
CA ILE A 358 3.58 -0.16 17.62
C ILE A 358 3.06 1.25 17.94
N GLU A 359 2.68 1.51 19.19
CA GLU A 359 2.23 2.84 19.64
C GLU A 359 3.30 3.90 19.35
N THR A 360 4.56 3.61 19.64
CA THR A 360 5.69 4.51 19.38
C THR A 360 5.88 4.72 17.87
N ALA A 361 5.76 3.66 17.07
CA ALA A 361 5.97 3.70 15.62
C ALA A 361 4.85 4.47 14.87
N ARG A 362 3.61 4.48 15.37
CA ARG A 362 2.46 5.15 14.73
C ARG A 362 2.73 6.60 14.36
N HIS A 363 3.44 7.35 15.19
CA HIS A 363 3.76 8.76 14.92
C HIS A 363 4.60 8.97 13.65
N LEU A 364 5.34 7.92 13.23
CA LEU A 364 6.15 7.97 12.01
C LEU A 364 5.30 7.80 10.74
N TYR A 365 4.09 7.24 10.86
CA TYR A 365 3.21 6.86 9.76
C TYR A 365 1.96 7.74 9.68
N SER A 366 2.05 8.99 10.12
CA SER A 366 0.91 9.92 10.09
C SER A 366 0.70 10.54 8.70
N TRP A 367 -0.56 10.79 8.36
CA TRP A 367 -0.93 11.56 7.17
C TRP A 367 -0.46 13.01 7.25
N ASP A 368 -0.40 13.60 8.42
CA ASP A 368 0.16 14.95 8.63
C ASP A 368 1.60 15.06 8.16
N ARG A 369 2.43 14.03 8.41
CA ARG A 369 3.81 13.98 7.91
C ARG A 369 3.86 13.91 6.40
N MET A 370 2.97 13.12 5.77
CA MET A 370 2.87 13.05 4.32
C MET A 370 2.46 14.40 3.73
N VAL A 371 1.46 15.07 4.31
CA VAL A 371 1.03 16.40 3.90
C VAL A 371 2.20 17.39 4.00
N SER A 372 2.93 17.39 5.13
CA SER A 372 4.12 18.26 5.28
C SER A 372 5.21 17.98 4.25
N THR A 373 5.45 16.70 3.89
CA THR A 373 6.40 16.37 2.81
C THR A 373 5.95 16.93 1.46
N ILE A 374 4.65 16.90 1.16
CA ILE A 374 4.08 17.47 -0.08
C ILE A 374 4.17 19.00 -0.07
N GLU A 375 3.92 19.65 1.08
CA GLU A 375 4.11 21.09 1.26
C GLU A 375 5.55 21.51 0.95
N GLU A 376 6.53 20.80 1.51
CA GLU A 376 7.95 21.06 1.28
C GLU A 376 8.34 20.88 -0.20
N VAL A 377 7.79 19.87 -0.90
CA VAL A 377 8.00 19.68 -2.36
C VAL A 377 7.43 20.87 -3.14
N ALA A 378 6.22 21.31 -2.78
CA ALA A 378 5.57 22.44 -3.45
C ALA A 378 6.35 23.76 -3.26
N GLU A 379 6.88 24.01 -2.06
CA GLU A 379 7.71 25.18 -1.75
C GLU A 379 9.04 25.14 -2.50
N ALA A 380 9.72 23.99 -2.52
CA ALA A 380 10.97 23.82 -3.24
C ALA A 380 10.81 24.07 -4.75
N ALA A 381 9.71 23.59 -5.33
CA ALA A 381 9.41 23.74 -6.74
C ALA A 381 9.04 25.18 -7.16
N GLN A 382 8.62 26.03 -6.22
CA GLN A 382 8.32 27.47 -6.45
C GLN A 382 9.54 28.38 -6.25
N SER A 383 10.58 27.88 -5.55
CA SER A 383 11.80 28.63 -5.35
C SER A 383 12.60 28.68 -6.67
N PRO A 384 13.09 29.85 -7.12
CA PRO A 384 13.92 29.91 -8.30
C PRO A 384 15.18 29.06 -8.07
N SER A 385 15.48 28.16 -9.03
CA SER A 385 16.77 27.44 -9.03
C SER A 385 17.90 28.46 -8.97
N PRO A 386 18.93 28.26 -8.11
CA PRO A 386 20.05 29.17 -7.97
C PRO A 386 20.86 29.33 -9.24
#